data_7b338f98adea9d78c1ecb8f593e5694a
#
_entry.id   7b338f98adea9d78c1ecb8f593e5694a
#
_cell.length_a   1.000
_cell.length_b   1.000
_cell.length_c   1.000
_cell.angle_alpha   90.00
_cell.angle_beta   90.00
_cell.angle_gamma   90.00
#
_symmetry.space_group_name_H-M   'P 1'
#
loop_
_entity.id
_entity.type
_entity.pdbx_description
1 polymer ?
#
loop_
_entity_poly.entity_id
_entity_poly.type
_entity_poly.pdbx_seq_one_letter_code
_entity_poly.pdbx_strand_id
1 'polypeptide(L)'
;MTELKDQLSLLGRKTEYRQDYAPEVLEAFDNKHPGNDYWVRFNCPEFTSLCPITGQPDFAEIRICYIPDVKIVESKSLKLYLFSFRNHGAFHEDCVNIIMKDLIHLMNPKYIEVTGIFTPRGGISIYPYANYGRPGTKFEQMAEHRLMNRE
;
A
#
# COMPACT_ATOMS: atom_id res chain seq x y z
N MET A 1 -8.62 7.43 -22.90
CA MET A 1 -8.67 8.53 -21.91
C MET A 1 -10.06 8.70 -21.31
N THR A 2 -11.13 8.69 -22.10
CA THR A 2 -12.50 8.80 -21.60
C THR A 2 -12.88 7.64 -20.68
N GLU A 3 -12.60 6.40 -21.08
CA GLU A 3 -12.88 5.21 -20.28
C GLU A 3 -12.16 5.24 -18.92
N LEU A 4 -10.93 5.72 -18.89
CA LEU A 4 -10.15 5.83 -17.65
C LEU A 4 -10.78 6.85 -16.70
N LYS A 5 -11.24 7.99 -17.21
CA LYS A 5 -11.90 9.01 -16.41
C LYS A 5 -13.22 8.53 -15.84
N ASP A 6 -13.94 7.68 -16.57
CA ASP A 6 -15.21 7.12 -16.11
C ASP A 6 -15.01 6.11 -14.96
N GLN A 7 -13.83 5.47 -14.89
CA GLN A 7 -13.49 4.52 -13.83
C GLN A 7 -12.98 5.21 -12.55
N LEU A 8 -12.55 6.50 -12.63
CA LEU A 8 -11.85 7.18 -11.55
C LEU A 8 -12.56 8.48 -11.19
N SER A 9 -13.03 8.58 -9.94
CA SER A 9 -13.78 9.73 -9.47
C SER A 9 -12.89 10.89 -9.01
N LEU A 10 -11.64 10.64 -8.65
CA LEU A 10 -10.74 11.64 -8.05
C LEU A 10 -9.88 12.37 -9.06
N LEU A 11 -9.60 11.75 -10.20
CA LEU A 11 -8.69 12.30 -11.20
C LEU A 11 -9.26 13.57 -11.83
N GLY A 12 -8.49 14.67 -11.77
CA GLY A 12 -8.89 15.97 -12.35
C GLY A 12 -9.86 16.77 -11.50
N ARG A 13 -10.18 16.33 -10.28
CA ARG A 13 -11.03 17.06 -9.34
C ARG A 13 -10.21 17.76 -8.26
N LYS A 14 -10.82 18.79 -7.65
CA LYS A 14 -10.29 19.41 -6.43
C LYS A 14 -10.24 18.36 -5.34
N THR A 15 -9.11 18.28 -4.64
CA THR A 15 -8.83 17.24 -3.67
C THR A 15 -9.24 17.63 -2.26
N GLU A 16 -9.93 16.73 -1.57
CA GLU A 16 -10.17 16.80 -0.14
C GLU A 16 -9.25 15.78 0.55
N TYR A 17 -8.46 16.24 1.54
CA TYR A 17 -7.55 15.37 2.29
C TYR A 17 -8.22 14.88 3.57
N ARG A 18 -8.46 13.56 3.64
CA ARG A 18 -8.96 12.92 4.85
C ARG A 18 -7.78 12.65 5.79
N GLN A 19 -7.95 12.99 7.08
CA GLN A 19 -6.93 12.80 8.12
C GLN A 19 -7.24 11.63 9.04
N ASP A 20 -8.40 11.01 8.87
CA ASP A 20 -8.79 9.78 9.53
C ASP A 20 -8.73 8.63 8.53
N TYR A 21 -8.36 7.45 9.01
CA TYR A 21 -8.22 6.27 8.17
C TYR A 21 -9.44 6.09 7.24
N ALA A 22 -9.18 6.08 5.94
CA ALA A 22 -10.22 6.11 4.92
C ALA A 22 -9.89 5.17 3.74
N PRO A 23 -9.98 3.84 3.91
CA PRO A 23 -9.71 2.90 2.81
C PRO A 23 -10.65 3.05 1.62
N GLU A 24 -11.84 3.64 1.83
CA GLU A 24 -12.84 3.88 0.80
C GLU A 24 -12.41 4.90 -0.26
N VAL A 25 -11.36 5.69 -0.02
CA VAL A 25 -10.86 6.62 -1.04
C VAL A 25 -10.02 5.94 -2.12
N LEU A 26 -9.60 4.70 -1.89
CA LEU A 26 -8.83 3.96 -2.88
C LEU A 26 -9.67 3.66 -4.12
N GLU A 27 -9.06 3.87 -5.28
CA GLU A 27 -9.66 3.57 -6.58
C GLU A 27 -8.70 2.71 -7.42
N ALA A 28 -9.28 1.91 -8.29
CA ALA A 28 -8.54 1.06 -9.21
C ALA A 28 -9.08 1.20 -10.63
N PHE A 29 -8.25 0.89 -11.60
CA PHE A 29 -8.62 0.86 -13.00
C PHE A 29 -8.10 -0.42 -13.66
N ASP A 30 -8.60 -0.69 -14.87
CA ASP A 30 -8.28 -1.95 -15.54
C ASP A 30 -6.83 -2.02 -16.00
N ASN A 31 -6.19 -3.15 -15.69
CA ASN A 31 -4.90 -3.50 -16.25
C ASN A 31 -5.09 -4.00 -17.69
N LYS A 32 -4.42 -3.37 -18.65
CA LYS A 32 -4.50 -3.75 -20.06
C LYS A 32 -3.63 -4.95 -20.41
N HIS A 33 -2.81 -5.42 -19.49
CA HIS A 33 -1.85 -6.51 -19.72
C HIS A 33 -1.93 -7.59 -18.63
N PRO A 34 -3.12 -8.16 -18.35
CA PRO A 34 -3.27 -9.11 -17.25
C PRO A 34 -2.54 -10.45 -17.51
N GLY A 35 -2.27 -10.77 -18.78
CA GLY A 35 -1.52 -11.96 -19.15
C GLY A 35 -0.01 -11.82 -19.02
N ASN A 36 0.50 -10.65 -18.67
CA ASN A 36 1.92 -10.37 -18.52
C ASN A 36 2.26 -10.11 -17.05
N ASP A 37 3.21 -10.84 -16.51
CA ASP A 37 3.66 -10.63 -15.15
C ASP A 37 4.71 -9.50 -15.14
N TYR A 38 4.40 -8.41 -14.44
CA TYR A 38 5.33 -7.29 -14.30
C TYR A 38 5.15 -6.64 -12.93
N TRP A 39 6.21 -5.94 -12.49
CA TRP A 39 6.21 -5.25 -11.22
C TRP A 39 5.70 -3.81 -11.36
N VAL A 40 4.88 -3.40 -10.40
CA VAL A 40 4.59 -1.98 -10.14
C VAL A 40 5.14 -1.67 -8.76
N ARG A 41 5.95 -0.62 -8.65
CA ARG A 41 6.56 -0.21 -7.39
C ARG A 41 6.20 1.23 -7.06
N PHE A 42 5.74 1.45 -5.83
CA PHE A 42 5.55 2.78 -5.27
C PHE A 42 6.54 3.00 -4.13
N ASN A 43 7.24 4.12 -4.15
CA ASN A 43 8.03 4.61 -3.03
C ASN A 43 7.31 5.82 -2.46
N CYS A 44 6.89 5.73 -1.19
CA CYS A 44 6.07 6.75 -0.54
C CYS A 44 6.80 7.29 0.70
N PRO A 45 7.67 8.31 0.52
CA PRO A 45 8.58 8.74 1.60
C PRO A 45 7.95 9.70 2.61
N GLU A 46 6.69 10.09 2.43
CA GLU A 46 6.05 11.10 3.28
C GLU A 46 4.95 10.51 4.19
N PHE A 47 5.01 9.21 4.46
CA PHE A 47 4.01 8.55 5.29
C PHE A 47 4.15 8.98 6.75
N THR A 48 3.01 9.23 7.41
CA THR A 48 2.95 9.52 8.85
C THR A 48 1.72 8.88 9.47
N SER A 49 1.87 8.45 10.72
CA SER A 49 0.79 7.93 11.55
C SER A 49 1.04 8.37 13.00
N LEU A 50 0.20 7.94 13.93
CA LEU A 50 0.38 8.25 15.35
C LEU A 50 0.67 6.98 16.14
N CYS A 51 1.53 7.10 17.14
CA CYS A 51 1.67 6.05 18.15
C CYS A 51 0.36 5.91 18.92
N PRO A 52 -0.23 4.70 18.99
CA PRO A 52 -1.53 4.53 19.65
C PRO A 52 -1.46 4.73 21.17
N ILE A 53 -0.26 4.70 21.75
CA ILE A 53 -0.06 4.86 23.19
C ILE A 53 0.22 6.32 23.55
N THR A 54 1.17 6.97 22.86
CA THR A 54 1.65 8.30 23.21
C THR A 54 1.04 9.42 22.36
N GLY A 55 0.45 9.09 21.21
CA GLY A 55 -0.03 10.08 20.24
C GLY A 55 1.09 10.81 19.50
N GLN A 56 2.34 10.38 19.69
CA GLN A 56 3.47 10.99 18.98
C GLN A 56 3.46 10.60 17.51
N PRO A 57 3.74 11.55 16.59
CA PRO A 57 3.80 11.23 15.16
C PRO A 57 4.96 10.27 14.83
N ASP A 58 4.67 9.30 14.00
CA ASP A 58 5.65 8.41 13.39
C ASP A 58 5.77 8.75 11.91
N PHE A 59 6.98 8.67 11.37
CA PHE A 59 7.28 8.97 9.97
C PHE A 59 7.95 7.78 9.32
N ALA A 60 7.62 7.54 8.06
CA ALA A 60 8.18 6.41 7.33
C ALA A 60 8.22 6.64 5.82
N GLU A 61 9.09 5.89 5.17
CA GLU A 61 8.94 5.58 3.75
C GLU A 61 8.17 4.25 3.65
N ILE A 62 7.07 4.26 2.94
CA ILE A 62 6.32 3.04 2.61
C ILE A 62 6.69 2.64 1.18
N ARG A 63 7.13 1.40 1.02
CA ARG A 63 7.42 0.80 -0.29
C ARG A 63 6.41 -0.28 -0.58
N ILE A 64 5.73 -0.15 -1.71
CA ILE A 64 4.71 -1.09 -2.17
C ILE A 64 5.18 -1.65 -3.49
N CYS A 65 5.31 -2.97 -3.59
CA CYS A 65 5.64 -3.67 -4.81
C CYS A 65 4.59 -4.72 -5.09
N TYR A 66 4.01 -4.74 -6.29
CA TYR A 66 3.02 -5.75 -6.62
C TYR A 66 3.06 -6.16 -8.08
N ILE A 67 2.50 -7.33 -8.36
CA ILE A 67 2.26 -7.83 -9.71
C ILE A 67 0.76 -7.79 -9.92
N PRO A 68 0.26 -6.88 -10.76
CA PRO A 68 -1.18 -6.74 -10.96
C PRO A 68 -1.77 -7.91 -11.74
N ASP A 69 -3.02 -8.22 -11.46
CA ASP A 69 -3.85 -9.07 -12.29
C ASP A 69 -4.77 -8.18 -13.15
N VAL A 70 -6.05 -8.13 -12.87
CA VAL A 70 -7.00 -7.37 -13.70
C VAL A 70 -7.12 -5.90 -13.30
N LYS A 71 -6.66 -5.52 -12.11
CA LYS A 71 -6.78 -4.16 -11.57
C LYS A 71 -5.45 -3.56 -11.17
N ILE A 72 -5.34 -2.25 -11.36
CA ILE A 72 -4.20 -1.43 -10.95
C ILE A 72 -4.73 -0.32 -10.05
N VAL A 73 -4.03 -0.04 -8.93
CA VAL A 73 -4.40 1.07 -8.04
C VAL A 73 -4.08 2.41 -8.70
N GLU A 74 -4.99 3.36 -8.58
CA GLU A 74 -4.80 4.71 -9.08
C GLU A 74 -3.93 5.50 -8.08
N SER A 75 -2.87 6.17 -8.57
CA SER A 75 -1.83 6.76 -7.72
C SER A 75 -2.31 7.94 -6.88
N LYS A 76 -3.21 8.78 -7.40
CA LYS A 76 -3.76 9.89 -6.62
C LYS A 76 -4.60 9.39 -5.45
N SER A 77 -5.42 8.37 -5.68
CA SER A 77 -6.21 7.75 -4.61
C SER A 77 -5.32 7.09 -3.56
N LEU A 78 -4.22 6.45 -4.00
CA LEU A 78 -3.24 5.88 -3.07
C LEU A 78 -2.60 6.97 -2.20
N LYS A 79 -2.24 8.11 -2.78
CA LYS A 79 -1.72 9.26 -2.05
C LYS A 79 -2.71 9.72 -0.96
N LEU A 80 -3.97 9.87 -1.31
CA LEU A 80 -5.01 10.29 -0.36
C LEU A 80 -5.25 9.24 0.72
N TYR A 81 -5.22 7.98 0.34
CA TYR A 81 -5.35 6.87 1.28
C TYR A 81 -4.22 6.87 2.31
N LEU A 82 -2.97 6.97 1.87
CA LEU A 82 -1.82 7.02 2.78
C LEU A 82 -1.86 8.26 3.67
N PHE A 83 -2.29 9.40 3.13
CA PHE A 83 -2.47 10.62 3.92
C PHE A 83 -3.50 10.44 5.03
N SER A 84 -4.51 9.60 4.82
CA SER A 84 -5.56 9.35 5.81
C SER A 84 -5.06 8.69 7.10
N PHE A 85 -3.84 8.13 7.10
CA PHE A 85 -3.21 7.59 8.31
C PHE A 85 -2.66 8.66 9.25
N ARG A 86 -2.59 9.90 8.83
CA ARG A 86 -1.90 10.98 9.55
C ARG A 86 -2.28 11.08 11.03
N ASN A 87 -3.57 10.95 11.35
CA ASN A 87 -4.06 10.98 12.71
C ASN A 87 -4.54 9.62 13.21
N HIS A 88 -4.18 8.55 12.48
CA HIS A 88 -4.58 7.20 12.83
C HIS A 88 -3.55 6.56 13.78
N GLY A 89 -4.02 6.10 14.93
CA GLY A 89 -3.17 5.42 15.91
C GLY A 89 -2.97 3.95 15.53
N ALA A 90 -1.77 3.63 15.03
CA ALA A 90 -1.40 2.26 14.68
C ALA A 90 0.08 2.04 14.90
N PHE A 91 0.45 0.86 15.38
CA PHE A 91 1.86 0.47 15.47
C PHE A 91 2.46 0.30 14.08
N HIS A 92 3.79 0.37 13.98
CA HIS A 92 4.51 0.27 12.70
C HIS A 92 4.16 -1.02 11.95
N GLU A 93 4.11 -2.12 12.68
CA GLU A 93 3.80 -3.45 12.14
C GLU A 93 2.35 -3.51 11.62
N ASP A 94 1.43 -2.86 12.30
CA ASP A 94 0.03 -2.79 11.88
C ASP A 94 -0.11 -1.98 10.60
N CYS A 95 0.60 -0.86 10.47
CA CYS A 95 0.52 0.00 9.29
C CYS A 95 0.79 -0.78 7.99
N VAL A 96 1.88 -1.54 7.93
CA VAL A 96 2.22 -2.26 6.70
C VAL A 96 1.22 -3.37 6.40
N ASN A 97 0.71 -4.05 7.42
CA ASN A 97 -0.29 -5.11 7.25
C ASN A 97 -1.64 -4.54 6.80
N ILE A 98 -2.08 -3.43 7.37
CA ILE A 98 -3.33 -2.75 6.98
C ILE A 98 -3.25 -2.30 5.52
N ILE A 99 -2.15 -1.64 5.14
CA ILE A 99 -1.95 -1.17 3.76
C ILE A 99 -1.98 -2.35 2.79
N MET A 100 -1.28 -3.43 3.11
CA MET A 100 -1.27 -4.62 2.25
C MET A 100 -2.65 -5.21 2.09
N LYS A 101 -3.38 -5.39 3.18
CA LYS A 101 -4.73 -5.99 3.16
C LYS A 101 -5.73 -5.13 2.40
N ASP A 102 -5.67 -3.81 2.56
CA ASP A 102 -6.55 -2.90 1.83
C ASP A 102 -6.29 -2.96 0.32
N LEU A 103 -5.02 -3.04 -0.09
CA LEU A 103 -4.65 -3.16 -1.49
C LEU A 103 -5.01 -4.54 -2.08
N ILE A 104 -4.90 -5.60 -1.29
CA ILE A 104 -5.38 -6.93 -1.70
C ILE A 104 -6.89 -6.89 -1.95
N HIS A 105 -7.63 -6.28 -1.03
CA HIS A 105 -9.08 -6.15 -1.17
C HIS A 105 -9.48 -5.34 -2.41
N LEU A 106 -8.74 -4.26 -2.68
CA LEU A 106 -9.00 -3.40 -3.84
C LEU A 106 -8.72 -4.10 -5.16
N MET A 107 -7.58 -4.78 -5.28
CA MET A 107 -7.04 -5.20 -6.57
C MET A 107 -7.02 -6.71 -6.80
N ASN A 108 -7.05 -7.53 -5.74
CA ASN A 108 -6.77 -8.97 -5.82
C ASN A 108 -5.51 -9.25 -6.68
N PRO A 109 -4.34 -8.73 -6.31
CA PRO A 109 -3.13 -8.85 -7.12
C PRO A 109 -2.61 -10.29 -7.13
N LYS A 110 -1.76 -10.61 -8.10
CA LYS A 110 -1.08 -11.91 -8.14
C LYS A 110 -0.08 -12.03 -6.99
N TYR A 111 0.62 -10.93 -6.69
CA TYR A 111 1.59 -10.81 -5.61
C TYR A 111 1.62 -9.37 -5.12
N ILE A 112 1.85 -9.19 -3.81
CA ILE A 112 2.08 -7.87 -3.23
C ILE A 112 3.01 -7.98 -2.03
N GLU A 113 3.86 -6.99 -1.85
CA GLU A 113 4.65 -6.80 -0.65
C GLU A 113 4.63 -5.34 -0.23
N VAL A 114 4.67 -5.11 1.08
CA VAL A 114 4.73 -3.77 1.67
C VAL A 114 5.84 -3.75 2.70
N THR A 115 6.72 -2.76 2.59
CA THR A 115 7.81 -2.51 3.55
C THR A 115 7.62 -1.13 4.14
N GLY A 116 7.73 -1.04 5.46
CA GLY A 116 7.81 0.24 6.16
C GLY A 116 9.23 0.51 6.60
N ILE A 117 9.75 1.69 6.29
CA ILE A 117 11.06 2.15 6.77
C ILE A 117 10.79 3.33 7.68
N PHE A 118 10.59 3.04 8.97
CA PHE A 118 10.25 4.06 9.96
C PHE A 118 11.49 4.75 10.49
N THR A 119 11.38 6.06 10.69
CA THR A 119 12.47 6.83 11.28
C THR A 119 12.73 6.41 12.71
N PRO A 120 14.01 6.47 13.18
CA PRO A 120 14.34 6.02 14.52
C PRO A 120 13.63 6.80 15.62
N ARG A 121 13.26 6.08 16.67
CA ARG A 121 12.77 6.65 17.92
C ARG A 121 13.56 6.03 19.06
N GLY A 122 14.19 6.87 19.88
CA GLY A 122 15.07 6.39 20.94
C GLY A 122 16.25 5.57 20.40
N GLY A 123 16.70 5.85 19.18
CA GLY A 123 17.79 5.14 18.53
C GLY A 123 17.40 3.80 17.89
N ILE A 124 16.10 3.45 17.88
CA ILE A 124 15.62 2.19 17.31
C ILE A 124 14.81 2.47 16.03
N SER A 125 15.25 1.90 14.91
CA SER A 125 14.50 1.86 13.66
C SER A 125 13.75 0.54 13.56
N ILE A 126 12.52 0.58 13.05
CA ILE A 126 11.70 -0.61 12.85
C ILE A 126 11.30 -0.69 11.39
N TYR A 127 11.63 -1.81 10.73
CA TYR A 127 11.37 -2.03 9.30
C TYR A 127 10.49 -3.27 9.10
N PRO A 128 9.16 -3.16 9.34
CA PRO A 128 8.28 -4.28 9.10
C PRO A 128 8.14 -4.57 7.60
N TYR A 129 8.00 -5.84 7.27
CA TYR A 129 7.82 -6.34 5.92
C TYR A 129 6.68 -7.36 5.93
N ALA A 130 5.74 -7.20 5.02
CA ALA A 130 4.66 -8.16 4.83
C ALA A 130 4.52 -8.47 3.34
N ASN A 131 4.17 -9.70 3.01
CA ASN A 131 3.89 -10.06 1.63
C ASN A 131 2.72 -11.04 1.51
N TYR A 132 2.24 -11.18 0.29
CA TYR A 132 1.15 -12.08 -0.06
C TYR A 132 1.33 -12.52 -1.51
N GLY A 133 1.22 -13.83 -1.75
CA GLY A 133 1.13 -14.41 -3.08
C GLY A 133 -0.19 -15.17 -3.20
N ARG A 134 -0.87 -15.03 -4.33
CA ARG A 134 -2.19 -15.67 -4.51
C ARG A 134 -2.10 -17.16 -4.25
N PRO A 135 -2.92 -17.72 -3.33
CA PRO A 135 -2.89 -19.14 -3.00
C PRO A 135 -3.13 -20.03 -4.21
N GLY A 136 -2.42 -21.17 -4.25
CA GLY A 136 -2.54 -22.14 -5.34
C GLY A 136 -1.85 -21.74 -6.63
N THR A 137 -1.04 -20.69 -6.62
CA THR A 137 -0.28 -20.22 -7.79
C THR A 137 1.21 -20.18 -7.49
N LYS A 138 2.03 -19.99 -8.54
CA LYS A 138 3.48 -19.80 -8.38
C LYS A 138 3.83 -18.57 -7.51
N PHE A 139 2.91 -17.63 -7.36
CA PHE A 139 3.13 -16.43 -6.56
C PHE A 139 3.07 -16.71 -5.06
N GLU A 140 2.35 -17.74 -4.64
CA GLU A 140 2.42 -18.22 -3.26
C GLU A 140 3.83 -18.71 -2.91
N GLN A 141 4.44 -19.47 -3.79
CA GLN A 141 5.82 -19.92 -3.63
C GLN A 141 6.81 -18.76 -3.67
N MET A 142 6.58 -17.78 -4.52
CA MET A 142 7.39 -16.55 -4.56
C MET A 142 7.32 -15.83 -3.22
N ALA A 143 6.15 -15.72 -2.63
CA ALA A 143 5.97 -15.05 -1.34
C ALA A 143 6.74 -15.76 -0.22
N GLU A 144 6.66 -17.08 -0.16
CA GLU A 144 7.41 -17.88 0.80
C GLU A 144 8.92 -17.72 0.61
N HIS A 145 9.38 -17.78 -0.63
CA HIS A 145 10.80 -17.62 -0.95
C HIS A 145 11.33 -16.24 -0.52
N ARG A 146 10.59 -15.19 -0.84
CA ARG A 146 11.00 -13.84 -0.49
C ARG A 146 10.98 -13.60 1.03
N LEU A 147 10.03 -14.20 1.74
CA LEU A 147 9.95 -14.11 3.20
C LEU A 147 11.15 -14.83 3.87
N MET A 148 11.49 -16.02 3.39
CA MET A 148 12.59 -16.83 3.94
C MET A 148 13.98 -16.26 3.64
N ASN A 149 14.11 -15.49 2.56
CA ASN A 149 15.41 -14.95 2.11
C ASN A 149 15.52 -13.43 2.32
N ARG A 150 14.80 -12.92 3.29
CA ARG A 150 14.70 -11.48 3.53
C ARG A 150 15.93 -10.90 4.25
N GLU A 151 16.77 -11.62 4.80
CA GLU A 151 18.05 -11.30 5.44
C GLU A 151 18.46 -12.37 6.46
#